data_7a764be493fa1e7c469f7117d3ccf900
#
_entry.id   7a764be493fa1e7c469f7117d3ccf900
#
_cell.length_a   1.000
_cell.length_b   1.000
_cell.length_c   1.000
_cell.angle_alpha   90.00
_cell.angle_beta   90.00
_cell.angle_gamma   90.00
#
_symmetry.space_group_name_H-M   'P 1'
#
loop_
_entity.id
_entity.type
_entity.pdbx_description
1 polymer ?
#
loop_
_entity_poly.entity_id
_entity_poly.type
_entity_poly.pdbx_seq_one_letter_code
_entity_poly.pdbx_strand_id
1 'polypeptide(L)'
;NEWQNRPLDSIYPVVFFDGIVFNSRKDNKIINKCVYSVLGINMEGQKEILGTWISENESASFYASICSDLKNRGVTDIFIACHDNLTGLCDAINAIFPKTKNQLCIVHQIRNSCKFVPYKDRKAVCADLKKIYGAVNLDDAEFATLNHD
;
A
#
# COMPACT_ATOMS: atom_id res chain seq x y z
N ASN A 1 9.47 20.94 6.58
CA ASN A 1 9.67 20.68 5.17
C ASN A 1 8.41 21.09 4.40
N GLU A 2 8.51 22.12 3.56
CA GLU A 2 7.38 22.68 2.79
C GLU A 2 6.70 21.63 1.91
N TRP A 3 7.49 20.76 1.29
CA TRP A 3 6.94 19.71 0.43
C TRP A 3 6.03 18.74 1.21
N GLN A 4 6.46 18.30 2.39
CA GLN A 4 5.69 17.36 3.23
C GLN A 4 4.38 17.98 3.75
N ASN A 5 4.35 19.30 3.92
CA ASN A 5 3.20 20.03 4.47
C ASN A 5 2.37 20.76 3.40
N ARG A 6 2.70 20.60 2.14
CA ARG A 6 1.98 21.29 1.07
C ARG A 6 0.51 20.91 1.04
N PRO A 7 -0.39 21.83 0.63
CA PRO A 7 -1.79 21.50 0.39
C PRO A 7 -1.93 20.40 -0.66
N LEU A 8 -2.88 19.51 -0.42
CA LEU A 8 -3.23 18.42 -1.32
C LEU A 8 -4.58 18.69 -2.00
N ASP A 9 -4.88 17.95 -3.05
CA ASP A 9 -6.18 17.98 -3.68
C ASP A 9 -7.25 17.45 -2.72
N SER A 10 -8.49 17.86 -2.91
CA SER A 10 -9.59 17.41 -2.06
C SER A 10 -10.03 15.97 -2.34
N ILE A 11 -9.83 15.50 -3.57
CA ILE A 11 -10.28 14.17 -4.01
C ILE A 11 -9.12 13.43 -4.69
N TYR A 12 -8.85 12.21 -4.21
CA TYR A 12 -7.98 11.24 -4.86
C TYR A 12 -8.77 9.96 -5.12
N PRO A 13 -9.06 9.61 -6.37
CA PRO A 13 -9.76 8.38 -6.72
C PRO A 13 -9.07 7.13 -6.18
N VAL A 14 -7.75 7.08 -6.23
CA VAL A 14 -6.95 5.95 -5.74
C VAL A 14 -5.76 6.45 -4.95
N VAL A 15 -5.55 5.84 -3.79
CA VAL A 15 -4.37 6.09 -2.94
C VAL A 15 -3.73 4.75 -2.59
N PHE A 16 -2.42 4.67 -2.76
CA PHE A 16 -1.61 3.52 -2.40
C PHE A 16 -0.81 3.83 -1.13
N PHE A 17 -0.95 2.98 -0.13
CA PHE A 17 -0.17 3.02 1.11
C PHE A 17 0.87 1.90 1.06
N ASP A 18 2.14 2.25 1.05
CA ASP A 18 3.24 1.29 0.98
C ASP A 18 4.22 1.50 2.14
N GLY A 19 4.40 0.47 2.95
CA GLY A 19 5.28 0.46 4.11
C GLY A 19 6.50 -0.42 3.87
N ILE A 20 7.67 0.09 4.21
CA ILE A 20 8.94 -0.65 4.19
C ILE A 20 9.51 -0.64 5.60
N VAL A 21 9.76 -1.84 6.14
CA VAL A 21 10.43 -2.02 7.43
C VAL A 21 11.89 -2.34 7.17
N PHE A 22 12.78 -1.61 7.82
CA PHE A 22 14.22 -1.86 7.75
C PHE A 22 14.87 -1.75 9.13
N ASN A 23 16.01 -2.44 9.28
CA ASN A 23 16.78 -2.43 10.49
C ASN A 23 17.87 -1.36 10.42
N SER A 24 17.91 -0.48 11.39
CA SER A 24 18.97 0.51 11.57
C SER A 24 19.78 0.19 12.82
N ARG A 25 21.09 0.40 12.78
CA ARG A 25 21.96 0.32 13.97
C ARG A 25 22.14 1.70 14.56
N LYS A 26 21.78 1.85 15.84
CA LYS A 26 22.03 3.04 16.62
C LYS A 26 22.55 2.61 18.00
N ASP A 27 23.68 3.12 18.43
CA ASP A 27 24.30 2.85 19.75
C ASP A 27 24.44 1.34 20.05
N ASN A 28 24.95 0.56 19.08
CA ASN A 28 25.07 -0.90 19.14
C ASN A 28 23.75 -1.69 19.32
N LYS A 29 22.62 -1.03 19.17
CA LYS A 29 21.29 -1.67 19.18
C LYS A 29 20.70 -1.70 17.78
N ILE A 30 19.99 -2.78 17.47
CA ILE A 30 19.19 -2.89 16.26
C ILE A 30 17.83 -2.24 16.52
N ILE A 31 17.51 -1.19 15.75
CA ILE A 31 16.22 -0.52 15.81
C ILE A 31 15.49 -0.78 14.49
N ASN A 32 14.29 -1.28 14.59
CA ASN A 32 13.41 -1.40 13.43
C ASN A 32 12.79 -0.04 13.11
N LYS A 33 12.88 0.39 11.87
CA LYS A 33 12.21 1.59 11.38
C LYS A 33 11.24 1.22 10.27
N CYS A 34 10.09 1.85 10.29
CA CYS A 34 9.11 1.74 9.22
C CYS A 34 9.01 3.07 8.48
N VAL A 35 9.12 3.02 7.16
CA VAL A 35 8.88 4.15 6.26
C VAL A 35 7.60 3.86 5.49
N TYR A 36 6.63 4.75 5.61
CA TYR A 36 5.41 4.73 4.82
C TYR A 36 5.46 5.79 3.74
N SER A 37 5.26 5.36 2.52
CA SER A 37 5.05 6.25 1.36
C SER A 37 3.61 6.15 0.91
N VAL A 38 2.98 7.29 0.67
CA VAL A 38 1.61 7.38 0.18
C VAL A 38 1.61 8.01 -1.20
N LEU A 39 1.13 7.26 -2.18
CA LEU A 39 1.00 7.67 -3.57
C LEU A 39 -0.48 7.87 -3.91
N GLY A 40 -0.85 9.04 -4.39
CA GLY A 40 -2.19 9.34 -4.87
C GLY A 40 -2.26 9.40 -6.40
N ILE A 41 -3.41 9.01 -6.94
CA ILE A 41 -3.79 9.30 -8.33
C ILE A 41 -4.88 10.36 -8.27
N ASN A 42 -4.62 11.54 -8.85
CA ASN A 42 -5.57 12.65 -8.84
C ASN A 42 -6.70 12.46 -9.88
N MET A 43 -7.62 13.42 -9.93
CA MET A 43 -8.77 13.36 -10.85
C MET A 43 -8.37 13.42 -12.33
N GLU A 44 -7.18 13.93 -12.66
CA GLU A 44 -6.63 13.93 -14.02
C GLU A 44 -5.87 12.64 -14.35
N GLY A 45 -5.83 11.66 -13.44
CA GLY A 45 -5.11 10.41 -13.62
C GLY A 45 -3.59 10.50 -13.42
N GLN A 46 -3.09 11.58 -12.87
CA GLN A 46 -1.67 11.78 -12.62
C GLN A 46 -1.27 11.18 -11.27
N LYS A 47 -0.09 10.58 -11.22
CA LYS A 47 0.51 10.04 -10.01
C LYS A 47 1.22 11.14 -9.22
N GLU A 48 0.99 11.17 -7.93
CA GLU A 48 1.57 12.15 -7.02
C GLU A 48 1.98 11.47 -5.71
N ILE A 49 3.20 11.70 -5.25
CA ILE A 49 3.61 11.27 -3.91
C ILE A 49 3.04 12.27 -2.92
N LEU A 50 2.12 11.83 -2.08
CA LEU A 50 1.43 12.68 -1.11
C LEU A 50 2.28 12.97 0.11
N GLY A 51 3.12 12.03 0.51
CA GLY A 51 4.03 12.19 1.63
C GLY A 51 4.77 10.92 1.99
N THR A 52 5.70 11.08 2.93
CA THR A 52 6.50 10.00 3.51
C THR A 52 6.55 10.18 5.02
N TRP A 53 6.27 9.12 5.76
CA TRP A 53 6.28 9.11 7.23
C TRP A 53 7.23 8.04 7.74
N ILE A 54 7.95 8.34 8.80
CA ILE A 54 8.91 7.43 9.41
C ILE A 54 8.51 7.21 10.87
N SER A 55 8.49 5.95 11.30
CA SER A 55 8.24 5.57 12.68
C SER A 55 9.16 4.43 13.10
N GLU A 56 9.49 4.37 14.39
CA GLU A 56 10.20 3.22 14.98
C GLU A 56 9.27 2.04 15.25
N ASN A 57 7.95 2.29 15.32
CA ASN A 57 6.94 1.28 15.54
C ASN A 57 5.75 1.46 14.59
N GLU A 58 5.36 0.38 13.95
CA GLU A 58 4.07 0.30 13.28
C GLU A 58 2.97 0.16 14.33
N SER A 59 2.20 1.21 14.55
CA SER A 59 1.11 1.24 15.52
C SER A 59 -0.16 1.82 14.90
N ALA A 60 -1.29 1.54 15.52
CA ALA A 60 -2.57 2.13 15.12
C ALA A 60 -2.53 3.66 15.17
N SER A 61 -1.84 4.23 16.15
CA SER A 61 -1.66 5.68 16.26
C SER A 61 -0.81 6.26 15.14
N PHE A 62 0.18 5.52 14.66
CA PHE A 62 1.00 5.92 13.51
C PHE A 62 0.17 5.96 12.22
N TYR A 63 -0.62 4.93 11.96
CA TYR A 63 -1.52 4.91 10.80
C TYR A 63 -2.58 6.01 10.87
N ALA A 64 -3.15 6.25 12.05
CA ALA A 64 -4.09 7.34 12.27
C ALA A 64 -3.44 8.70 12.02
N SER A 65 -2.18 8.90 12.40
CA SER A 65 -1.44 10.14 12.15
C SER A 65 -1.23 10.41 10.65
N ILE A 66 -0.94 9.38 9.85
CA ILE A 66 -0.83 9.48 8.39
C ILE A 66 -2.15 9.95 7.78
N CYS A 67 -3.25 9.28 8.13
CA CYS A 67 -4.58 9.62 7.60
C CYS A 67 -5.05 11.00 8.06
N SER A 68 -4.80 11.38 9.31
CA SER A 68 -5.11 12.70 9.84
C SER A 68 -4.31 13.81 9.15
N ASP A 69 -3.05 13.56 8.86
CA ASP A 69 -2.20 14.51 8.13
C ASP A 69 -2.71 14.73 6.71
N LEU A 70 -3.10 13.69 5.99
CA LEU A 70 -3.73 13.81 4.68
C LEU A 70 -5.01 14.67 4.76
N LYS A 71 -5.87 14.42 5.74
CA LYS A 71 -7.09 15.21 5.95
C LYS A 71 -6.79 16.66 6.27
N ASN A 72 -5.83 16.93 7.15
CA ASN A 72 -5.45 18.29 7.55
C ASN A 72 -4.82 19.06 6.37
N ARG A 73 -4.22 18.39 5.43
CA ARG A 73 -3.64 18.99 4.21
C ARG A 73 -4.65 19.16 3.08
N GLY A 74 -5.92 18.85 3.30
CA GLY A 74 -7.04 19.17 2.42
C GLY A 74 -7.73 17.97 1.77
N VAL A 75 -7.28 16.74 1.98
CA VAL A 75 -7.94 15.54 1.42
C VAL A 75 -9.27 15.33 2.13
N THR A 76 -10.36 15.38 1.38
CA THR A 76 -11.72 15.15 1.90
C THR A 76 -12.26 13.77 1.53
N ASP A 77 -11.85 13.23 0.40
CA ASP A 77 -12.35 11.94 -0.09
C ASP A 77 -11.28 11.14 -0.84
N ILE A 78 -11.26 9.85 -0.53
CA ILE A 78 -10.46 8.82 -1.22
C ILE A 78 -11.44 7.72 -1.60
N PHE A 79 -11.54 7.38 -2.89
CA PHE A 79 -12.51 6.37 -3.31
C PHE A 79 -12.00 4.96 -3.03
N ILE A 80 -10.75 4.67 -3.37
CA ILE A 80 -10.11 3.37 -3.17
C ILE A 80 -8.76 3.57 -2.50
N ALA A 81 -8.55 2.89 -1.37
CA ALA A 81 -7.26 2.80 -0.71
C ALA A 81 -6.67 1.40 -0.91
N CYS A 82 -5.52 1.34 -1.55
CA CYS A 82 -4.77 0.10 -1.77
C CYS A 82 -3.66 -0.04 -0.74
N HIS A 83 -3.62 -1.15 -0.02
CA HIS A 83 -2.61 -1.43 1.01
C HIS A 83 -2.41 -2.93 1.20
N ASP A 84 -1.47 -3.32 2.06
CA ASP A 84 -1.07 -4.70 2.33
C ASP A 84 -1.90 -5.41 3.43
N ASN A 85 -3.08 -4.87 3.75
CA ASN A 85 -3.99 -5.42 4.77
C ASN A 85 -3.42 -5.44 6.20
N LEU A 86 -2.67 -4.43 6.57
CA LEU A 86 -2.33 -4.22 7.98
C LEU A 86 -3.59 -3.77 8.73
N THR A 87 -3.99 -4.54 9.73
CA THR A 87 -5.26 -4.38 10.45
C THR A 87 -5.46 -2.96 10.97
N GLY A 88 -4.43 -2.37 11.57
CA GLY A 88 -4.49 -1.01 12.10
C GLY A 88 -4.62 0.07 11.03
N LEU A 89 -4.08 -0.14 9.84
CA LEU A 89 -4.17 0.82 8.74
C LEU A 89 -5.59 0.86 8.16
N CYS A 90 -6.22 -0.28 7.95
CA CYS A 90 -7.61 -0.35 7.49
C CYS A 90 -8.56 0.37 8.45
N ASP A 91 -8.41 0.14 9.75
CA ASP A 91 -9.20 0.81 10.78
C ASP A 91 -8.99 2.32 10.79
N ALA A 92 -7.76 2.79 10.64
CA ALA A 92 -7.44 4.21 10.56
C ALA A 92 -8.06 4.88 9.33
N ILE A 93 -7.99 4.24 8.18
CA ILE A 93 -8.61 4.74 6.95
C ILE A 93 -10.12 4.82 7.12
N ASN A 94 -10.76 3.79 7.63
CA ASN A 94 -12.20 3.76 7.84
C ASN A 94 -12.68 4.80 8.86
N ALA A 95 -11.89 5.10 9.88
CA ALA A 95 -12.22 6.10 10.89
C ALA A 95 -12.19 7.53 10.34
N ILE A 96 -11.23 7.85 9.46
CA ILE A 96 -11.00 9.21 8.95
C ILE A 96 -11.66 9.43 7.58
N PHE A 97 -11.67 8.39 6.74
CA PHE A 97 -12.32 8.38 5.43
C PHE A 97 -13.35 7.23 5.37
N PRO A 98 -14.52 7.38 6.00
CA PRO A 98 -15.47 6.29 6.20
C PRO A 98 -16.11 5.75 4.90
N LYS A 99 -16.08 6.53 3.82
CA LYS A 99 -16.62 6.10 2.51
C LYS A 99 -15.58 5.39 1.63
N THR A 100 -14.32 5.39 2.04
CA THR A 100 -13.25 4.78 1.27
C THR A 100 -13.38 3.26 1.24
N LYS A 101 -13.24 2.67 0.06
CA LYS A 101 -13.15 1.22 -0.10
C LYS A 101 -11.70 0.78 0.02
N ASN A 102 -11.45 -0.13 0.95
CA ASN A 102 -10.12 -0.72 1.15
C ASN A 102 -9.95 -1.91 0.22
N GLN A 103 -8.83 -1.93 -0.49
CA GLN A 103 -8.46 -3.01 -1.40
C GLN A 103 -7.06 -3.51 -1.08
N LEU A 104 -6.88 -4.83 -1.08
CA LEU A 104 -5.57 -5.43 -0.93
C LEU A 104 -4.71 -5.12 -2.15
N CYS A 105 -3.47 -4.72 -1.91
CA CYS A 105 -2.52 -4.50 -2.98
C CYS A 105 -2.07 -5.84 -3.55
N ILE A 106 -2.37 -6.09 -4.82
CA ILE A 106 -2.02 -7.34 -5.52
C ILE A 106 -0.51 -7.59 -5.48
N VAL A 107 0.30 -6.54 -5.64
CA VAL A 107 1.76 -6.65 -5.59
C VAL A 107 2.23 -7.17 -4.24
N HIS A 108 1.67 -6.68 -3.14
CA HIS A 108 1.98 -7.17 -1.79
C HIS A 108 1.49 -8.59 -1.56
N GLN A 109 0.31 -8.95 -2.06
CA GLN A 109 -0.19 -10.32 -1.99
C GLN A 109 0.75 -11.30 -2.71
N ILE A 110 1.21 -10.95 -3.89
CA ILE A 110 2.16 -11.76 -4.66
C ILE A 110 3.48 -11.90 -3.90
N ARG A 111 4.04 -10.81 -3.38
CA ARG A 111 5.26 -10.85 -2.56
C ARG A 111 5.10 -11.76 -1.35
N ASN A 112 3.97 -11.67 -0.66
CA ASN A 112 3.69 -12.51 0.50
C ASN A 112 3.54 -13.98 0.13
N SER A 113 2.84 -14.28 -0.94
CA SER A 113 2.70 -15.65 -1.46
C SER A 113 4.06 -16.24 -1.86
N CYS A 114 4.90 -15.46 -2.51
CA CYS A 114 6.24 -15.90 -2.93
C CYS A 114 7.20 -16.17 -1.75
N LYS A 115 6.93 -15.68 -0.55
CA LYS A 115 7.77 -16.01 0.63
C LYS A 115 7.73 -17.48 1.01
N PHE A 116 6.63 -18.15 0.73
CA PHE A 116 6.43 -19.58 1.02
C PHE A 116 6.97 -20.51 -0.07
N VAL A 117 7.42 -19.96 -1.20
CA VAL A 117 7.96 -20.71 -2.33
C VAL A 117 9.48 -20.80 -2.23
N PRO A 118 10.10 -21.99 -2.44
CA PRO A 118 11.55 -22.12 -2.52
C PRO A 118 12.15 -21.14 -3.52
N TYR A 119 13.32 -20.58 -3.21
CA TYR A 119 13.95 -19.53 -4.03
C TYR A 119 14.06 -19.90 -5.52
N LYS A 120 14.42 -21.14 -5.82
CA LYS A 120 14.55 -21.66 -7.18
C LYS A 120 13.28 -21.57 -8.03
N ASP A 121 12.09 -21.65 -7.36
CA ASP A 121 10.79 -21.71 -8.02
C ASP A 121 10.07 -20.35 -8.02
N ARG A 122 10.57 -19.37 -7.26
CA ARG A 122 9.90 -18.06 -7.09
C ARG A 122 9.67 -17.34 -8.40
N LYS A 123 10.66 -17.38 -9.31
CA LYS A 123 10.56 -16.69 -10.60
C LYS A 123 9.42 -17.24 -11.47
N ALA A 124 9.28 -18.55 -11.50
CA ALA A 124 8.21 -19.21 -12.27
C ALA A 124 6.84 -18.92 -11.65
N VAL A 125 6.70 -19.09 -10.33
CA VAL A 125 5.45 -18.83 -9.60
C VAL A 125 5.02 -17.36 -9.72
N CYS A 126 5.93 -16.41 -9.57
CA CYS A 126 5.61 -14.99 -9.73
C CYS A 126 5.21 -14.65 -11.18
N ALA A 127 5.82 -15.28 -12.17
CA ALA A 127 5.43 -15.11 -13.58
C ALA A 127 4.01 -15.64 -13.86
N ASP A 128 3.65 -16.78 -13.27
CA ASP A 128 2.33 -17.36 -13.42
C ASP A 128 1.25 -16.55 -12.69
N LEU A 129 1.53 -16.11 -11.47
CA LEU A 129 0.65 -15.18 -10.73
C LEU A 129 0.41 -13.90 -11.52
N LYS A 130 1.45 -13.39 -12.21
CA LYS A 130 1.33 -12.21 -13.06
C LYS A 130 0.35 -12.42 -14.22
N LYS A 131 0.29 -13.61 -14.80
CA LYS A 131 -0.68 -13.94 -15.84
C LYS A 131 -2.11 -13.88 -15.31
N ILE A 132 -2.34 -14.36 -14.08
CA ILE A 132 -3.66 -14.39 -13.44
C ILE A 132 -4.18 -12.98 -13.21
N TYR A 133 -3.41 -12.11 -12.54
CA TYR A 133 -3.89 -10.76 -12.23
C TYR A 133 -3.80 -9.78 -13.41
N GLY A 134 -3.04 -10.12 -14.45
CA GLY A 134 -2.97 -9.37 -15.69
C GLY A 134 -4.02 -9.78 -16.73
N ALA A 135 -4.85 -10.78 -16.40
CA ALA A 135 -5.92 -11.23 -17.29
C ALA A 135 -6.97 -10.14 -17.52
N VAL A 136 -7.44 -10.02 -18.76
CA VAL A 136 -8.37 -8.95 -19.16
C VAL A 136 -9.79 -9.21 -18.66
N ASN A 137 -10.14 -10.50 -18.45
CA ASN A 137 -11.44 -10.93 -17.98
C ASN A 137 -11.34 -12.17 -17.09
N LEU A 138 -12.47 -12.59 -16.53
CA LEU A 138 -12.55 -13.74 -15.63
C LEU A 138 -12.16 -15.06 -16.31
N ASP A 139 -12.59 -15.25 -17.55
CA ASP A 139 -12.33 -16.49 -18.31
C ASP A 139 -10.82 -16.67 -18.56
N ASP A 140 -10.10 -15.58 -18.91
CA ASP A 140 -8.66 -15.59 -19.05
C ASP A 140 -7.94 -15.87 -17.72
N ALA A 141 -8.47 -15.36 -16.62
CA ALA A 141 -7.94 -15.60 -15.29
C ALA A 141 -8.12 -17.06 -14.86
N GLU A 142 -9.29 -17.65 -15.10
CA GLU A 142 -9.58 -19.06 -14.86
C GLU A 142 -8.69 -19.97 -15.70
N PHE A 143 -8.53 -19.66 -16.99
CA PHE A 143 -7.63 -20.40 -17.86
C PHE A 143 -6.18 -20.37 -17.37
N ALA A 144 -5.69 -19.21 -16.94
CA ALA A 144 -4.36 -19.07 -16.39
C ALA A 144 -4.17 -19.84 -15.07
N THR A 145 -5.24 -20.00 -14.28
CA THR A 145 -5.22 -20.76 -13.03
C THR A 145 -5.18 -22.27 -13.28
N LEU A 146 -5.95 -22.75 -14.26
CA LEU A 146 -6.04 -24.18 -14.60
C LEU A 146 -4.74 -24.75 -15.22
N ASN A 147 -3.94 -23.89 -15.86
CA ASN A 147 -2.68 -24.30 -16.49
C ASN A 147 -1.46 -24.15 -15.57
N HIS A 148 -1.68 -24.14 -14.25
CA HIS A 148 -0.64 -23.95 -13.23
C HIS A 148 -0.06 -25.27 -12.70
N ASP A 149 -0.44 -26.42 -13.25
CA ASP A 149 0.08 -27.76 -12.88
C ASP A 149 1.40 -28.06 -13.58
#